data_6fb7bc2e6a433fb7dccb033d06ecea7b
#
_entry.id   6fb7bc2e6a433fb7dccb033d06ecea7b
#
_cell.length_a   1.000
_cell.length_b   1.000
_cell.length_c   1.000
_cell.angle_alpha   90.00
_cell.angle_beta   90.00
_cell.angle_gamma   90.00
#
_symmetry.space_group_name_H-M   'P 1'
#
loop_
_entity.id
_entity.type
_entity.pdbx_description
1 polymer ?
#
loop_
_entity_poly.entity_id
_entity_poly.type
_entity_poly.pdbx_seq_one_letter_code
_entity_poly.pdbx_strand_id
1 'polypeptide(L)'
;KTSEIEGESLDVRSVRSSLARRLGVDVGGVAPVDRHVEGVVEMVLDATTNCHAQLTVGRLFGWHAALFPTGYSGMVRIGVGQWRTDARGPMQVVSGPVHRPRVHFQAPPAATLPEQMAAFLAWANAPGLGAPADVPVNGARADALLKAGLAHLWFVTLHPFEDGNGRIARAIGDLFLARSDGSTER
;
A
#
# COMPACT_ATOMS: atom_id res chain seq x y z
N LYS A 1 4.70 -7.48 12.13
CA LYS A 1 5.89 -6.60 12.29
C LYS A 1 5.84 -5.36 11.39
N THR A 2 5.41 -5.46 10.13
CA THR A 2 5.37 -4.28 9.23
C THR A 2 4.28 -3.27 9.61
N SER A 3 3.14 -3.70 10.14
CA SER A 3 2.08 -2.82 10.64
C SER A 3 2.44 -2.12 11.95
N GLU A 4 3.37 -2.71 12.74
CA GLU A 4 3.89 -2.09 13.97
C GLU A 4 4.67 -0.80 13.70
N ILE A 5 5.22 -0.62 12.48
CA ILE A 5 5.91 0.61 12.08
C ILE A 5 4.95 1.81 12.09
N GLU A 6 3.67 1.57 11.87
CA GLU A 6 2.60 2.60 11.86
C GLU A 6 1.80 2.62 13.18
N GLY A 7 2.32 1.94 14.22
CA GLY A 7 1.68 1.89 15.54
C GLY A 7 0.50 0.92 15.64
N GLU A 8 0.23 0.12 14.59
CA GLU A 8 -0.81 -0.92 14.61
C GLU A 8 -0.22 -2.29 14.98
N SER A 9 -0.61 -2.82 16.11
CA SER A 9 -0.30 -4.19 16.52
C SER A 9 -1.40 -5.13 16.03
N LEU A 10 -1.09 -5.93 15.00
CA LEU A 10 -2.01 -6.97 14.54
C LEU A 10 -1.87 -8.24 15.40
N ASP A 11 -2.98 -8.74 15.93
CA ASP A 11 -2.98 -10.01 16.64
C ASP A 11 -2.66 -11.18 15.71
N VAL A 12 -1.58 -11.89 16.02
CA VAL A 12 -1.07 -13.02 15.21
C VAL A 12 -2.12 -14.12 15.04
N ARG A 13 -2.94 -14.37 16.05
CA ARG A 13 -4.01 -15.39 15.97
C ARG A 13 -5.09 -14.98 14.97
N SER A 14 -5.49 -13.70 15.00
CA SER A 14 -6.45 -13.13 14.03
C SER A 14 -5.91 -13.20 12.61
N VAL A 15 -4.62 -12.89 12.39
CA VAL A 15 -3.98 -13.03 11.07
C VAL A 15 -3.99 -14.48 10.61
N ARG A 16 -3.59 -15.44 11.45
CA ARG A 16 -3.62 -16.88 11.11
C ARG A 16 -5.03 -17.36 10.79
N SER A 17 -6.02 -16.96 11.58
CA SER A 17 -7.43 -17.34 11.37
C SER A 17 -7.98 -16.77 10.06
N SER A 18 -7.64 -15.52 9.71
CA SER A 18 -8.04 -14.89 8.45
C SER A 18 -7.41 -15.60 7.25
N LEU A 19 -6.10 -15.89 7.31
CA LEU A 19 -5.40 -16.63 6.26
C LEU A 19 -5.95 -18.04 6.07
N ALA A 20 -6.12 -18.80 7.15
CA ALA A 20 -6.65 -20.16 7.08
C ALA A 20 -8.02 -20.23 6.44
N ARG A 21 -8.93 -19.31 6.83
CA ARG A 21 -10.28 -19.21 6.25
C ARG A 21 -10.23 -18.96 4.74
N ARG A 22 -9.34 -18.08 4.28
CA ARG A 22 -9.21 -17.74 2.84
C ARG A 22 -8.53 -18.83 2.03
N LEU A 23 -7.63 -19.60 2.64
CA LEU A 23 -6.95 -20.73 2.01
C LEU A 23 -7.74 -22.06 2.14
N GLY A 24 -8.92 -22.05 2.76
CA GLY A 24 -9.73 -23.25 2.97
C GLY A 24 -9.11 -24.28 3.93
N VAL A 25 -8.18 -23.83 4.79
CA VAL A 25 -7.53 -24.69 5.79
C VAL A 25 -8.35 -24.68 7.07
N ASP A 26 -8.83 -25.84 7.50
CA ASP A 26 -9.53 -25.97 8.78
C ASP A 26 -8.52 -25.89 9.94
N VAL A 27 -8.54 -24.76 10.64
CA VAL A 27 -7.80 -24.57 11.89
C VAL A 27 -8.84 -24.57 13.02
N GLY A 28 -9.19 -25.73 13.54
CA GLY A 28 -10.18 -25.90 14.59
C GLY A 28 -10.15 -24.79 15.64
N GLY A 29 -11.30 -24.14 15.90
CA GLY A 29 -11.42 -23.04 16.87
C GLY A 29 -11.06 -21.65 16.33
N VAL A 30 -11.65 -21.24 15.21
CA VAL A 30 -11.42 -19.92 14.60
C VAL A 30 -11.90 -18.80 15.53
N ALA A 31 -10.98 -18.01 16.08
CA ALA A 31 -11.31 -16.82 16.83
C ALA A 31 -12.02 -15.78 15.92
N PRO A 32 -12.90 -14.92 16.47
CA PRO A 32 -13.43 -13.78 15.74
C PRO A 32 -12.27 -12.96 15.17
N VAL A 33 -12.29 -12.71 13.87
CA VAL A 33 -11.23 -11.94 13.21
C VAL A 33 -11.62 -10.46 13.21
N ASP A 34 -10.71 -9.61 13.64
CA ASP A 34 -10.89 -8.16 13.54
C ASP A 34 -10.98 -7.77 12.06
N ARG A 35 -11.96 -6.92 11.72
CA ARG A 35 -12.18 -6.43 10.34
C ARG A 35 -10.95 -5.71 9.78
N HIS A 36 -10.18 -5.02 10.62
CA HIS A 36 -8.93 -4.38 10.20
C HIS A 36 -7.89 -5.41 9.79
N VAL A 37 -7.77 -6.51 10.54
CA VAL A 37 -6.88 -7.62 10.19
C VAL A 37 -7.29 -8.27 8.88
N GLU A 38 -8.60 -8.48 8.69
CA GLU A 38 -9.13 -9.05 7.43
C GLU A 38 -8.77 -8.17 6.23
N GLY A 39 -8.89 -6.84 6.34
CA GLY A 39 -8.55 -5.92 5.27
C GLY A 39 -7.06 -5.91 4.91
N VAL A 40 -6.18 -5.97 5.91
CA VAL A 40 -4.73 -6.08 5.66
C VAL A 40 -4.39 -7.40 4.96
N VAL A 41 -4.95 -8.52 5.44
CA VAL A 41 -4.73 -9.85 4.83
C VAL A 41 -5.25 -9.88 3.40
N GLU A 42 -6.44 -9.32 3.15
CA GLU A 42 -7.02 -9.22 1.80
C GLU A 42 -6.11 -8.47 0.84
N MET A 43 -5.65 -7.29 1.23
CA MET A 43 -4.75 -6.47 0.42
C MET A 43 -3.45 -7.21 0.09
N VAL A 44 -2.79 -7.83 1.08
CA VAL A 44 -1.53 -8.54 0.87
C VAL A 44 -1.73 -9.78 0.00
N LEU A 45 -2.79 -10.54 0.22
CA LEU A 45 -3.11 -11.70 -0.64
C LEU A 45 -3.40 -11.26 -2.08
N ASP A 46 -4.20 -10.22 -2.29
CA ASP A 46 -4.45 -9.72 -3.64
C ASP A 46 -3.15 -9.23 -4.30
N ALA A 47 -2.31 -8.50 -3.57
CA ALA A 47 -1.03 -8.02 -4.09
C ALA A 47 -0.10 -9.16 -4.55
N THR A 48 -0.08 -10.27 -3.81
CA THR A 48 0.85 -11.39 -4.07
C THR A 48 0.27 -12.43 -5.01
N THR A 49 -0.99 -12.83 -4.86
CA THR A 49 -1.62 -13.86 -5.72
C THR A 49 -2.05 -13.30 -7.09
N ASN A 50 -2.50 -12.06 -7.13
CA ASN A 50 -2.89 -11.34 -8.35
C ASN A 50 -1.78 -10.39 -8.83
N CYS A 51 -0.52 -10.73 -8.58
CA CYS A 51 0.62 -9.86 -8.86
C CYS A 51 0.76 -9.49 -10.35
N HIS A 52 0.34 -10.35 -11.27
CA HIS A 52 0.38 -10.10 -12.72
C HIS A 52 -0.74 -9.19 -13.23
N ALA A 53 -1.81 -9.00 -12.45
CA ALA A 53 -2.86 -8.05 -12.81
C ALA A 53 -2.34 -6.61 -12.73
N GLN A 54 -2.87 -5.74 -13.58
CA GLN A 54 -2.50 -4.32 -13.59
C GLN A 54 -2.83 -3.65 -12.25
N LEU A 55 -1.94 -2.77 -11.81
CA LEU A 55 -2.23 -1.86 -10.71
C LEU A 55 -3.08 -0.71 -11.26
N THR A 56 -4.31 -0.56 -10.75
CA THR A 56 -5.27 0.44 -11.22
C THR A 56 -5.75 1.32 -10.06
N VAL A 57 -6.35 2.47 -10.38
CA VAL A 57 -7.00 3.32 -9.37
C VAL A 57 -8.04 2.53 -8.59
N GLY A 58 -8.89 1.75 -9.28
CA GLY A 58 -9.92 0.93 -8.64
C GLY A 58 -9.35 -0.10 -7.67
N ARG A 59 -8.20 -0.72 -8.02
CA ARG A 59 -7.51 -1.68 -7.14
C ARG A 59 -6.97 -1.00 -5.88
N LEU A 60 -6.33 0.17 -6.03
CA LEU A 60 -5.85 0.97 -4.89
C LEU A 60 -7.01 1.43 -3.99
N PHE A 61 -8.12 1.85 -4.57
CA PHE A 61 -9.32 2.24 -3.81
C PHE A 61 -9.95 1.05 -3.08
N GLY A 62 -9.96 -0.14 -3.69
CA GLY A 62 -10.39 -1.39 -3.06
C GLY A 62 -9.52 -1.74 -1.85
N TRP A 63 -8.20 -1.69 -2.00
CA TRP A 63 -7.27 -1.91 -0.88
C TRP A 63 -7.47 -0.90 0.25
N HIS A 64 -7.65 0.37 -0.09
CA HIS A 64 -7.91 1.42 0.90
C HIS A 64 -9.24 1.18 1.62
N ALA A 65 -10.30 0.78 0.90
CA ALA A 65 -11.59 0.45 1.50
C ALA A 65 -11.52 -0.78 2.43
N ALA A 66 -10.73 -1.78 2.06
CA ALA A 66 -10.49 -2.94 2.91
C ALA A 66 -9.75 -2.59 4.21
N LEU A 67 -8.78 -1.65 4.16
CA LEU A 67 -8.07 -1.17 5.35
C LEU A 67 -8.97 -0.37 6.31
N PHE A 68 -9.96 0.34 5.78
CA PHE A 68 -10.83 1.23 6.56
C PHE A 68 -12.32 0.93 6.36
N PRO A 69 -12.78 -0.28 6.74
CA PRO A 69 -14.15 -0.72 6.47
C PRO A 69 -15.22 0.09 7.21
N THR A 70 -14.82 0.82 8.25
CA THR A 70 -15.71 1.69 9.03
C THR A 70 -15.74 3.14 8.56
N GLY A 71 -14.80 3.53 7.67
CA GLY A 71 -14.62 4.92 7.26
C GLY A 71 -13.86 5.78 8.27
N TYR A 72 -13.20 5.14 9.25
CA TYR A 72 -12.45 5.84 10.28
C TYR A 72 -11.01 5.33 10.36
N SER A 73 -10.09 6.24 10.63
CA SER A 73 -8.73 5.97 11.11
C SER A 73 -8.65 6.44 12.55
N GLY A 74 -8.56 5.50 13.49
CA GLY A 74 -8.77 5.78 14.91
C GLY A 74 -10.12 6.46 15.15
N MET A 75 -10.10 7.70 15.67
CA MET A 75 -11.31 8.50 15.91
C MET A 75 -11.62 9.50 14.76
N VAL A 76 -10.79 9.55 13.74
CA VAL A 76 -10.92 10.54 12.67
C VAL A 76 -11.63 9.91 11.47
N ARG A 77 -12.72 10.54 11.01
CA ARG A 77 -13.37 10.14 9.76
C ARG A 77 -12.50 10.52 8.57
N ILE A 78 -12.29 9.57 7.66
CA ILE A 78 -11.48 9.75 6.45
C ILE A 78 -12.29 9.45 5.19
N GLY A 79 -11.81 9.98 4.07
CA GLY A 79 -12.34 9.66 2.74
C GLY A 79 -11.86 8.29 2.28
N VAL A 80 -12.75 7.29 2.27
CA VAL A 80 -12.42 5.91 1.90
C VAL A 80 -12.65 5.68 0.41
N GLY A 81 -11.70 4.99 -0.24
CA GLY A 81 -11.79 4.66 -1.67
C GLY A 81 -11.75 5.89 -2.58
N GLN A 82 -11.06 6.93 -2.18
CA GLN A 82 -10.87 8.17 -2.94
C GLN A 82 -9.53 8.82 -2.58
N TRP A 83 -9.04 9.69 -3.45
CA TRP A 83 -7.86 10.49 -3.13
C TRP A 83 -8.17 11.48 -2.01
N ARG A 84 -7.13 11.80 -1.19
CA ARG A 84 -7.24 12.84 -0.17
C ARG A 84 -7.57 14.18 -0.80
N THR A 85 -8.06 15.08 0.02
CA THR A 85 -8.21 16.50 -0.31
C THR A 85 -7.31 17.36 0.59
N ASP A 86 -7.10 18.61 0.24
CA ASP A 86 -6.38 19.58 1.08
C ASP A 86 -7.35 20.42 1.93
N ALA A 87 -8.57 19.94 2.17
CA ALA A 87 -9.59 20.68 2.94
C ALA A 87 -9.15 21.01 4.38
N ARG A 88 -8.24 20.21 4.96
CA ARG A 88 -7.66 20.43 6.28
C ARG A 88 -6.25 21.04 6.24
N GLY A 89 -5.81 21.53 5.08
CA GLY A 89 -4.47 22.00 4.81
C GLY A 89 -3.62 20.96 4.06
N PRO A 90 -2.40 21.35 3.64
CA PRO A 90 -1.52 20.47 2.89
C PRO A 90 -1.09 19.28 3.74
N MET A 91 -0.93 18.12 3.09
CA MET A 91 -0.39 16.92 3.75
C MET A 91 1.09 17.12 4.06
N GLN A 92 1.47 17.06 5.32
CA GLN A 92 2.82 17.31 5.80
C GLN A 92 3.28 16.24 6.80
N VAL A 93 4.56 15.91 6.74
CA VAL A 93 5.25 15.17 7.81
C VAL A 93 5.93 16.19 8.71
N VAL A 94 5.48 16.24 9.94
CA VAL A 94 5.94 17.25 10.90
C VAL A 94 6.48 16.57 12.18
N SER A 95 7.37 17.27 12.89
CA SER A 95 7.79 16.92 14.25
C SER A 95 7.80 18.16 15.15
N GLY A 96 7.97 17.95 16.44
CA GLY A 96 8.00 19.03 17.44
C GLY A 96 6.63 19.32 18.04
N PRO A 97 6.53 20.35 18.91
CA PRO A 97 5.30 20.69 19.59
C PRO A 97 4.28 21.29 18.62
N VAL A 98 2.98 21.09 18.88
CA VAL A 98 1.86 21.52 18.02
C VAL A 98 1.91 23.03 17.69
N HIS A 99 2.37 23.86 18.63
CA HIS A 99 2.46 25.32 18.44
C HIS A 99 3.70 25.77 17.65
N ARG A 100 4.68 24.86 17.39
CA ARG A 100 5.90 25.14 16.62
C ARG A 100 6.34 23.88 15.86
N PRO A 101 5.54 23.40 14.89
CA PRO A 101 5.88 22.22 14.12
C PRO A 101 7.07 22.50 13.19
N ARG A 102 7.97 21.51 13.10
CA ARG A 102 9.00 21.49 12.07
C ARG A 102 8.52 20.61 10.93
N VAL A 103 8.32 21.20 9.76
CA VAL A 103 7.95 20.47 8.55
C VAL A 103 9.19 19.78 7.98
N HIS A 104 9.15 18.48 7.80
CA HIS A 104 10.20 17.68 7.17
C HIS A 104 9.91 17.38 5.70
N PHE A 105 8.64 17.21 5.39
CA PHE A 105 8.19 16.91 4.04
C PHE A 105 6.76 17.47 3.85
N GLN A 106 6.48 17.92 2.64
CA GLN A 106 5.14 18.30 2.21
C GLN A 106 4.81 17.55 0.92
N ALA A 107 3.73 16.80 0.93
CA ALA A 107 3.25 16.09 -0.24
C ALA A 107 2.72 17.07 -1.32
N PRO A 108 2.66 16.64 -2.58
CA PRO A 108 2.08 17.44 -3.66
C PRO A 108 0.66 17.87 -3.33
N PRO A 109 0.19 19.02 -3.89
CA PRO A 109 -1.20 19.46 -3.71
C PRO A 109 -2.19 18.39 -4.17
N ALA A 110 -3.28 18.19 -3.42
CA ALA A 110 -4.29 17.18 -3.74
C ALA A 110 -4.90 17.36 -5.15
N ALA A 111 -4.99 18.58 -5.63
CA ALA A 111 -5.48 18.87 -6.99
C ALA A 111 -4.64 18.22 -8.11
N THR A 112 -3.34 17.95 -7.86
CA THR A 112 -2.44 17.33 -8.83
C THR A 112 -2.40 15.80 -8.74
N LEU A 113 -3.01 15.20 -7.72
CA LEU A 113 -2.98 13.76 -7.49
C LEU A 113 -3.52 12.92 -8.68
N PRO A 114 -4.64 13.29 -9.33
CA PRO A 114 -5.15 12.49 -10.43
C PRO A 114 -4.12 12.32 -11.56
N GLU A 115 -3.43 13.40 -11.94
CA GLU A 115 -2.40 13.38 -12.98
C GLU A 115 -1.16 12.61 -12.53
N GLN A 116 -0.67 12.89 -11.32
CA GLN A 116 0.52 12.24 -10.77
C GLN A 116 0.30 10.75 -10.53
N MET A 117 -0.88 10.35 -10.06
CA MET A 117 -1.23 8.95 -9.91
C MET A 117 -1.40 8.24 -11.27
N ALA A 118 -1.90 8.92 -12.28
CA ALA A 118 -1.94 8.37 -13.64
C ALA A 118 -0.51 8.10 -14.17
N ALA A 119 0.41 9.04 -13.97
CA ALA A 119 1.82 8.86 -14.33
C ALA A 119 2.48 7.71 -13.54
N PHE A 120 2.24 7.65 -12.23
CA PHE A 120 2.71 6.54 -11.38
C PHE A 120 2.19 5.19 -11.88
N LEU A 121 0.90 5.06 -12.15
CA LEU A 121 0.28 3.80 -12.59
C LEU A 121 0.76 3.40 -13.98
N ALA A 122 0.96 4.34 -14.89
CA ALA A 122 1.53 4.08 -16.21
C ALA A 122 2.94 3.49 -16.08
N TRP A 123 3.80 4.09 -15.26
CA TRP A 123 5.14 3.58 -14.98
C TRP A 123 5.10 2.23 -14.23
N ALA A 124 4.24 2.07 -13.24
CA ALA A 124 4.11 0.84 -12.45
C ALA A 124 3.73 -0.36 -13.32
N ASN A 125 2.88 -0.17 -14.32
CA ASN A 125 2.42 -1.20 -15.24
C ASN A 125 3.32 -1.40 -16.47
N ALA A 126 4.27 -0.49 -16.71
CA ALA A 126 5.26 -0.66 -17.77
C ALA A 126 6.24 -1.79 -17.46
N PRO A 127 6.73 -2.54 -18.47
CA PRO A 127 7.77 -3.53 -18.27
C PRO A 127 9.10 -2.88 -17.82
N GLY A 128 9.87 -3.61 -17.04
CA GLY A 128 11.19 -3.13 -16.55
C GLY A 128 11.09 -1.91 -15.62
N LEU A 129 12.19 -1.20 -15.49
CA LEU A 129 12.28 0.02 -14.65
C LEU A 129 11.76 1.27 -15.34
N GLY A 130 11.38 1.18 -16.63
CA GLY A 130 11.10 2.36 -17.45
C GLY A 130 12.33 3.23 -17.67
N ALA A 131 13.53 2.69 -17.42
CA ALA A 131 14.80 3.34 -17.76
C ALA A 131 14.97 3.42 -19.27
N PRO A 132 15.70 4.42 -19.80
CA PRO A 132 16.10 4.44 -21.19
C PRO A 132 16.77 3.11 -21.57
N ALA A 133 16.52 2.64 -22.80
CA ALA A 133 16.95 1.32 -23.29
C ALA A 133 18.49 1.08 -23.23
N ASP A 134 19.26 2.07 -22.90
CA ASP A 134 20.71 2.12 -22.98
C ASP A 134 21.41 1.81 -21.63
N VAL A 135 20.66 1.60 -20.55
CA VAL A 135 21.26 1.22 -19.26
C VAL A 135 21.18 -0.31 -19.12
N PRO A 136 22.31 -1.03 -19.27
CA PRO A 136 22.33 -2.48 -19.06
C PRO A 136 22.10 -2.77 -17.56
N VAL A 137 20.88 -3.19 -17.20
CA VAL A 137 20.58 -3.60 -15.83
C VAL A 137 20.85 -5.10 -15.75
N ASN A 138 21.94 -5.47 -15.09
CA ASN A 138 22.32 -6.86 -14.89
C ASN A 138 21.34 -7.56 -13.94
N GLY A 139 20.36 -8.26 -14.51
CA GLY A 139 19.53 -9.25 -13.84
C GLY A 139 18.12 -8.80 -13.50
N ALA A 140 17.14 -9.50 -14.06
CA ALA A 140 15.70 -9.27 -13.85
C ALA A 140 15.28 -9.18 -12.36
N ARG A 141 16.01 -9.83 -11.47
CA ARG A 141 15.74 -9.83 -10.02
C ARG A 141 16.20 -8.54 -9.33
N ALA A 142 17.32 -7.97 -9.76
CA ALA A 142 17.80 -6.66 -9.27
C ALA A 142 16.84 -5.55 -9.71
N ASP A 143 16.33 -5.64 -10.94
CA ASP A 143 15.34 -4.70 -11.48
C ASP A 143 14.03 -4.73 -10.71
N ALA A 144 13.57 -5.90 -10.33
CA ALA A 144 12.33 -6.06 -9.56
C ALA A 144 12.47 -5.45 -8.16
N LEU A 145 13.59 -5.68 -7.48
CA LEU A 145 13.86 -5.10 -6.16
C LEU A 145 13.93 -3.57 -6.24
N LEU A 146 14.62 -3.03 -7.26
CA LEU A 146 14.68 -1.59 -7.49
C LEU A 146 13.31 -1.02 -7.83
N LYS A 147 12.53 -1.71 -8.68
CA LYS A 147 11.17 -1.29 -9.01
C LYS A 147 10.25 -1.30 -7.80
N ALA A 148 10.34 -2.31 -6.95
CA ALA A 148 9.59 -2.38 -5.70
C ALA A 148 9.94 -1.20 -4.77
N GLY A 149 11.24 -0.92 -4.58
CA GLY A 149 11.70 0.20 -3.76
C GLY A 149 11.30 1.57 -4.31
N LEU A 150 11.44 1.77 -5.63
CA LEU A 150 11.04 3.02 -6.29
C LEU A 150 9.52 3.22 -6.25
N ALA A 151 8.74 2.16 -6.48
CA ALA A 151 7.28 2.21 -6.39
C ALA A 151 6.82 2.58 -4.97
N HIS A 152 7.42 1.96 -3.96
CA HIS A 152 7.17 2.29 -2.56
C HIS A 152 7.48 3.77 -2.28
N LEU A 153 8.69 4.22 -2.62
CA LEU A 153 9.13 5.59 -2.39
C LEU A 153 8.23 6.60 -3.12
N TRP A 154 7.94 6.37 -4.39
CA TRP A 154 7.10 7.27 -5.18
C TRP A 154 5.70 7.36 -4.61
N PHE A 155 5.08 6.21 -4.27
CA PHE A 155 3.74 6.18 -3.71
C PHE A 155 3.65 6.92 -2.36
N VAL A 156 4.59 6.69 -1.43
CA VAL A 156 4.58 7.41 -0.14
C VAL A 156 4.90 8.89 -0.30
N THR A 157 5.65 9.27 -1.33
CA THR A 157 5.94 10.67 -1.65
C THR A 157 4.69 11.38 -2.20
N LEU A 158 3.89 10.73 -3.04
CA LEU A 158 2.61 11.27 -3.50
C LEU A 158 1.59 11.37 -2.36
N HIS A 159 1.65 10.43 -1.43
CA HIS A 159 0.78 10.37 -0.26
C HIS A 159 -0.70 10.52 -0.62
N PRO A 160 -1.25 9.66 -1.49
CA PRO A 160 -2.53 9.92 -2.16
C PRO A 160 -3.76 9.77 -1.27
N PHE A 161 -3.65 9.15 -0.10
CA PHE A 161 -4.75 8.93 0.84
C PHE A 161 -4.58 9.75 2.12
N GLU A 162 -5.65 9.93 2.89
CA GLU A 162 -5.58 10.59 4.21
C GLU A 162 -4.85 9.73 5.24
N ASP A 163 -4.90 8.39 5.10
CA ASP A 163 -4.17 7.41 5.90
C ASP A 163 -3.96 6.11 5.11
N GLY A 164 -3.18 5.16 5.64
CA GLY A 164 -2.92 3.85 5.03
C GLY A 164 -1.89 3.85 3.89
N ASN A 165 -1.28 4.99 3.58
CA ASN A 165 -0.32 5.10 2.47
C ASN A 165 0.87 4.16 2.62
N GLY A 166 1.45 4.03 3.81
CA GLY A 166 2.58 3.15 4.05
C GLY A 166 2.21 1.67 3.91
N ARG A 167 1.02 1.26 4.39
CA ARG A 167 0.53 -0.13 4.23
C ARG A 167 0.32 -0.48 2.77
N ILE A 168 -0.31 0.40 2.01
CA ILE A 168 -0.53 0.22 0.57
C ILE A 168 0.80 0.25 -0.19
N ALA A 169 1.73 1.15 0.14
CA ALA A 169 3.05 1.19 -0.48
C ALA A 169 3.84 -0.12 -0.29
N ARG A 170 3.75 -0.74 0.89
CA ARG A 170 4.33 -2.07 1.14
C ARG A 170 3.68 -3.15 0.29
N ALA A 171 2.35 -3.17 0.20
CA ALA A 171 1.64 -4.11 -0.65
C ALA A 171 2.02 -3.94 -2.14
N ILE A 172 2.24 -2.70 -2.59
CA ILE A 172 2.77 -2.43 -3.94
C ILE A 172 4.18 -3.01 -4.09
N GLY A 173 5.05 -2.86 -3.08
CA GLY A 173 6.37 -3.49 -3.07
C GLY A 173 6.30 -5.01 -3.17
N ASP A 174 5.46 -5.64 -2.35
CA ASP A 174 5.23 -7.09 -2.36
C ASP A 174 4.70 -7.59 -3.71
N LEU A 175 3.80 -6.82 -4.36
CA LEU A 175 3.30 -7.11 -5.70
C LEU A 175 4.44 -7.18 -6.74
N PHE A 176 5.38 -6.22 -6.72
CA PHE A 176 6.50 -6.23 -7.67
C PHE A 176 7.49 -7.36 -7.39
N LEU A 177 7.75 -7.67 -6.12
CA LEU A 177 8.59 -8.80 -5.75
C LEU A 177 7.95 -10.13 -6.17
N ALA A 178 6.65 -10.32 -5.95
CA ALA A 178 5.92 -11.51 -6.36
C ALA A 178 5.92 -11.68 -7.89
N ARG A 179 5.81 -10.60 -8.66
CA ARG A 179 5.94 -10.64 -10.13
C ARG A 179 7.29 -11.17 -10.59
N SER A 180 8.38 -10.85 -9.87
CA SER A 180 9.72 -11.23 -10.26
C SER A 180 10.06 -12.68 -9.97
N ASP A 181 9.47 -13.23 -8.93
CA ASP A 181 9.78 -14.60 -8.51
C ASP A 181 9.14 -15.66 -9.41
N GLY A 182 8.20 -15.27 -10.30
CA GLY A 182 7.51 -16.18 -11.22
C GLY A 182 6.78 -17.34 -10.53
N SER A 183 6.76 -17.34 -9.20
CA SER A 183 6.15 -18.39 -8.41
C SER A 183 4.77 -17.97 -7.97
N THR A 184 3.76 -18.67 -8.45
CA THR A 184 2.41 -18.68 -7.89
C THR A 184 2.35 -19.49 -6.59
N GLU A 185 3.48 -20.05 -6.17
CA GLU A 185 3.63 -20.87 -4.96
C GLU A 185 4.38 -20.06 -3.90
N ARG A 186 3.61 -19.47 -2.99
CA ARG A 186 4.07 -19.03 -1.67
C ARG A 186 3.01 -19.28 -0.62
#